data_62de2289e0b4ceb202810e59c2a02844
#
_entry.id   62de2289e0b4ceb202810e59c2a02844
#
_cell.length_a   1.000
_cell.length_b   1.000
_cell.length_c   1.000
_cell.angle_alpha   90.00
_cell.angle_beta   90.00
_cell.angle_gamma   90.00
#
_symmetry.space_group_name_H-M   'P 1'
#
loop_
_entity.id
_entity.type
_entity.pdbx_description
1 polymer ?
#
loop_
_entity_poly.entity_id
_entity_poly.type
_entity_poly.pdbx_seq_one_letter_code
_entity_poly.pdbx_strand_id
1 'polypeptide(L)'
;HYPLRRQRQMCIRDRPKAIAWMAKTIIEDRIIHTFGTGHSHMIGLELFVRAGGLANVNAFLDSIVMTSEGARRSAEIERISGVSKVLWDQYHIETEDLFIIISNSGRNAMPIEMAEKAKANGNRVIAITSIEQSKKYPVRIKGQKKLYEIVDLVLDNCVPSGDGMLKIGGELTGAASTLGGSFIVNLLATEAMKIANKRGVKLPVYFSQNIDGFGDESLYERYEKRIKHL
;
A
#
# COMPACT_ATOMS: atom_id res chain seq x y z
N HIS A 1 -0.46 -14.74 -24.42
CA HIS A 1 0.64 -13.75 -24.55
C HIS A 1 0.17 -12.28 -24.63
N TYR A 2 -1.09 -11.98 -24.87
CA TYR A 2 -1.61 -10.60 -25.01
C TYR A 2 -1.76 -9.84 -23.64
N PRO A 3 -2.17 -10.48 -22.53
CA PRO A 3 -2.28 -9.80 -21.23
C PRO A 3 -0.94 -9.25 -20.72
N LEU A 4 0.15 -10.01 -20.85
CA LEU A 4 1.48 -9.61 -20.38
C LEU A 4 2.06 -8.36 -21.08
N ARG A 5 1.68 -8.09 -22.33
CA ARG A 5 2.09 -6.88 -23.04
C ARG A 5 1.39 -5.62 -22.53
N ARG A 6 0.09 -5.68 -22.22
CA ARG A 6 -0.65 -4.57 -21.60
C ARG A 6 -0.14 -4.28 -20.18
N GLN A 7 0.14 -5.33 -19.42
CA GLN A 7 0.75 -5.25 -18.09
C GLN A 7 2.08 -4.47 -18.11
N ARG A 8 2.96 -4.79 -19.07
CA ARG A 8 4.22 -4.06 -19.23
C ARG A 8 4.02 -2.58 -19.58
N GLN A 9 2.98 -2.22 -20.32
CA GLN A 9 2.79 -0.84 -20.80
C GLN A 9 2.14 0.10 -19.76
N MET A 10 1.22 -0.37 -18.91
CA MET A 10 0.56 0.49 -17.90
C MET A 10 1.45 0.72 -16.69
N CYS A 11 2.09 -0.30 -16.16
CA CYS A 11 3.07 -0.15 -15.07
C CYS A 11 4.34 0.62 -15.48
N ILE A 12 4.69 0.67 -16.77
CA ILE A 12 5.92 1.32 -17.26
C ILE A 12 5.87 2.85 -17.11
N ARG A 13 4.71 3.50 -17.26
CA ARG A 13 4.60 4.96 -17.19
C ARG A 13 4.53 5.50 -15.77
N ASP A 14 3.77 4.86 -14.91
CA ASP A 14 3.50 5.37 -13.55
C ASP A 14 4.51 4.88 -12.52
N ARG A 15 5.14 3.73 -12.74
CA ARG A 15 6.17 3.18 -11.86
C ARG A 15 7.37 4.11 -11.64
N PRO A 16 8.01 4.71 -12.65
CA PRO A 16 9.12 5.65 -12.44
C PRO A 16 8.72 6.85 -11.59
N LYS A 17 7.50 7.35 -11.76
CA LYS A 17 6.96 8.46 -10.96
C LYS A 17 6.71 8.06 -9.52
N ALA A 18 6.15 6.86 -9.29
CA ALA A 18 5.97 6.30 -7.95
C ALA A 18 7.31 6.10 -7.23
N ILE A 19 8.31 5.55 -7.93
CA ILE A 19 9.69 5.40 -7.43
C ILE A 19 10.29 6.76 -7.06
N ALA A 20 10.14 7.77 -7.92
CA ALA A 20 10.65 9.11 -7.67
C ALA A 20 9.98 9.76 -6.44
N TRP A 21 8.69 9.56 -6.23
CA TRP A 21 7.98 10.06 -5.06
C TRP A 21 8.44 9.35 -3.78
N MET A 22 8.55 8.05 -3.80
CA MET A 22 9.06 7.29 -2.67
C MET A 22 10.52 7.66 -2.35
N ALA A 23 11.37 7.85 -3.37
CA ALA A 23 12.74 8.31 -3.18
C ALA A 23 12.80 9.71 -2.55
N LYS A 24 11.92 10.64 -2.98
CA LYS A 24 11.80 11.95 -2.37
C LYS A 24 11.41 11.84 -0.89
N THR A 25 10.44 10.99 -0.55
CA THR A 25 9.99 10.74 0.81
C THR A 25 11.14 10.22 1.70
N ILE A 26 12.00 9.33 1.18
CA ILE A 26 13.20 8.85 1.89
C ILE A 26 14.22 9.99 2.07
N ILE A 27 14.50 10.76 1.01
CA ILE A 27 15.49 11.84 1.01
C ILE A 27 15.11 12.96 2.01
N GLU A 28 13.83 13.28 2.09
CA GLU A 28 13.29 14.35 2.94
C GLU A 28 12.92 13.86 4.34
N ASP A 29 13.23 12.62 4.69
CA ASP A 29 12.89 11.97 5.96
C ASP A 29 11.39 12.04 6.31
N ARG A 30 10.54 11.84 5.30
CA ARG A 30 9.10 11.79 5.46
C ARG A 30 8.61 10.35 5.61
N ILE A 31 7.37 10.19 6.03
CA ILE A 31 6.77 8.87 6.28
C ILE A 31 6.05 8.35 5.03
N ILE A 32 6.13 7.06 4.82
CA ILE A 32 5.35 6.32 3.83
C ILE A 32 4.22 5.63 4.59
N HIS A 33 3.00 6.13 4.45
CA HIS A 33 1.82 5.48 5.03
C HIS A 33 1.28 4.43 4.08
N THR A 34 0.96 3.24 4.60
CA THR A 34 0.31 2.18 3.82
C THR A 34 -1.04 1.83 4.42
N PHE A 35 -2.06 1.73 3.58
CA PHE A 35 -3.41 1.36 4.00
C PHE A 35 -3.99 0.29 3.08
N GLY A 36 -4.55 -0.75 3.67
CA GLY A 36 -5.31 -1.80 2.99
C GLY A 36 -6.23 -2.53 3.96
N THR A 37 -7.29 -3.14 3.43
CA THR A 37 -8.24 -3.95 4.19
C THR A 37 -8.15 -5.41 3.79
N GLY A 38 -8.53 -6.33 4.67
CA GLY A 38 -8.43 -7.76 4.39
C GLY A 38 -7.00 -8.18 4.03
N HIS A 39 -6.81 -9.00 3.02
CA HIS A 39 -5.47 -9.42 2.57
C HIS A 39 -4.63 -8.26 2.02
N SER A 40 -5.24 -7.14 1.61
CA SER A 40 -4.48 -5.98 1.12
C SER A 40 -3.61 -5.34 2.20
N HIS A 41 -3.95 -5.46 3.50
CA HIS A 41 -3.10 -4.95 4.59
C HIS A 41 -1.75 -5.67 4.66
N MET A 42 -1.69 -6.95 4.24
CA MET A 42 -0.44 -7.72 4.22
C MET A 42 0.62 -7.11 3.31
N ILE A 43 0.20 -6.42 2.26
CA ILE A 43 1.13 -5.71 1.36
C ILE A 43 1.72 -4.47 2.06
N GLY A 44 0.95 -3.80 2.89
CA GLY A 44 1.46 -2.73 3.76
C GLY A 44 2.40 -3.26 4.84
N LEU A 45 2.04 -4.36 5.46
CA LEU A 45 2.87 -5.06 6.45
C LEU A 45 4.19 -5.56 5.84
N GLU A 46 4.21 -5.94 4.57
CA GLU A 46 5.43 -6.33 3.84
C GLU A 46 6.50 -5.23 3.84
N LEU A 47 6.11 -3.95 3.86
CA LEU A 47 7.05 -2.84 3.97
C LEU A 47 7.39 -2.46 5.42
N PHE A 48 6.57 -2.86 6.39
CA PHE A 48 6.65 -2.42 7.78
C PHE A 48 7.59 -3.31 8.60
N VAL A 49 8.53 -2.70 9.28
CA VAL A 49 9.44 -3.30 10.27
C VAL A 49 9.94 -4.70 9.89
N ARG A 50 10.69 -4.78 8.81
CA ARG A 50 11.32 -6.06 8.41
C ARG A 50 12.80 -5.88 8.07
N ALA A 51 13.59 -6.92 8.26
CA ALA A 51 14.97 -6.97 7.86
C ALA A 51 15.15 -6.58 6.38
N GLY A 52 16.02 -5.63 6.10
CA GLY A 52 16.24 -5.07 4.76
C GLY A 52 15.16 -4.10 4.27
N GLY A 53 14.13 -3.84 5.07
CA GLY A 53 13.05 -2.91 4.76
C GLY A 53 13.30 -1.50 5.29
N LEU A 54 12.54 -0.54 4.78
CA LEU A 54 12.59 0.86 5.19
C LEU A 54 12.00 1.07 6.59
N ALA A 55 12.67 1.86 7.42
CA ALA A 55 12.20 2.20 8.76
C ALA A 55 11.15 3.32 8.77
N ASN A 56 11.10 4.18 7.75
CA ASN A 56 10.14 5.28 7.63
C ASN A 56 8.80 4.85 7.02
N VAL A 57 8.31 3.66 7.37
CA VAL A 57 7.02 3.13 6.92
C VAL A 57 6.05 3.04 8.08
N ASN A 58 4.88 3.63 7.96
CA ASN A 58 3.79 3.57 8.92
C ASN A 58 2.60 2.80 8.31
N ALA A 59 2.51 1.52 8.62
CA ALA A 59 1.40 0.70 8.17
C ALA A 59 0.18 0.86 9.09
N PHE A 60 -1.00 1.00 8.50
CA PHE A 60 -2.28 1.03 9.21
C PHE A 60 -2.66 -0.41 9.59
N LEU A 61 -2.20 -0.84 10.76
CA LEU A 61 -2.34 -2.20 11.28
C LEU A 61 -3.45 -2.31 12.33
N ASP A 62 -4.57 -1.65 12.08
CA ASP A 62 -5.72 -1.74 12.97
C ASP A 62 -6.46 -3.07 12.78
N SER A 63 -6.76 -3.76 13.88
CA SER A 63 -7.37 -5.10 13.87
C SER A 63 -8.73 -5.14 13.20
N ILE A 64 -9.47 -4.03 13.19
CA ILE A 64 -10.81 -3.99 12.56
C ILE A 64 -10.78 -4.20 11.05
N VAL A 65 -9.65 -3.93 10.39
CA VAL A 65 -9.49 -4.12 8.94
C VAL A 65 -8.79 -5.43 8.58
N MET A 66 -8.30 -6.18 9.57
CA MET A 66 -7.58 -7.43 9.38
C MET A 66 -8.51 -8.64 9.37
N THR A 67 -8.18 -9.63 8.55
CA THR A 67 -8.93 -10.90 8.50
C THR A 67 -8.69 -11.79 9.71
N SER A 68 -7.57 -11.60 10.44
CA SER A 68 -7.21 -12.34 11.64
C SER A 68 -8.25 -12.21 12.77
N GLU A 69 -8.92 -11.06 12.84
CA GLU A 69 -9.98 -10.80 13.83
C GLU A 69 -11.37 -11.25 13.37
N GLY A 70 -11.47 -11.93 12.25
CA GLY A 70 -12.70 -12.44 11.68
C GLY A 70 -12.93 -11.99 10.23
N ALA A 71 -12.90 -12.94 9.31
CA ALA A 71 -12.98 -12.65 7.88
C ALA A 71 -14.30 -11.96 7.47
N ARG A 72 -15.45 -12.41 8.03
CA ARG A 72 -16.75 -11.76 7.76
C ARG A 72 -16.81 -10.36 8.35
N ARG A 73 -16.37 -10.20 9.61
CA ARG A 73 -16.30 -8.91 10.31
C ARG A 73 -15.50 -7.89 9.49
N SER A 74 -14.30 -8.24 9.07
CA SER A 74 -13.45 -7.38 8.25
C SER A 74 -14.11 -7.00 6.91
N ALA A 75 -14.71 -7.97 6.22
CA ALA A 75 -15.40 -7.74 4.95
C ALA A 75 -16.66 -6.87 5.09
N GLU A 76 -17.33 -6.85 6.22
CA GLU A 76 -18.47 -5.99 6.52
C GLU A 76 -18.01 -4.59 6.89
N ILE A 77 -17.04 -4.46 7.80
CA ILE A 77 -16.52 -3.18 8.28
C ILE A 77 -15.93 -2.36 7.13
N GLU A 78 -15.18 -2.97 6.20
CA GLU A 78 -14.58 -2.23 5.07
C GLU A 78 -15.60 -1.54 4.15
N ARG A 79 -16.89 -1.91 4.26
CA ARG A 79 -18.01 -1.34 3.49
C ARG A 79 -18.73 -0.22 4.22
N ILE A 80 -18.45 -0.03 5.51
CA ILE A 80 -19.09 1.00 6.35
C ILE A 80 -18.41 2.33 6.09
N SER A 81 -19.20 3.34 5.76
CA SER A 81 -18.74 4.71 5.60
C SER A 81 -18.39 5.34 6.96
N GLY A 82 -17.38 6.21 6.98
CA GLY A 82 -16.95 6.96 8.16
C GLY A 82 -15.89 6.28 9.02
N VAL A 83 -15.69 4.96 8.91
CA VAL A 83 -14.68 4.23 9.70
C VAL A 83 -13.26 4.70 9.40
N SER A 84 -12.97 5.07 8.14
CA SER A 84 -11.66 5.59 7.74
C SER A 84 -11.28 6.87 8.49
N LYS A 85 -12.26 7.71 8.85
CA LYS A 85 -11.99 8.90 9.66
C LYS A 85 -11.50 8.51 11.05
N VAL A 86 -12.12 7.54 11.70
CA VAL A 86 -11.74 7.08 13.03
C VAL A 86 -10.32 6.55 13.02
N LEU A 87 -9.94 5.79 12.00
CA LEU A 87 -8.57 5.30 11.84
C LEU A 87 -7.59 6.43 11.57
N TRP A 88 -7.89 7.32 10.65
CA TRP A 88 -7.04 8.47 10.31
C TRP A 88 -6.66 9.28 11.55
N ASP A 89 -7.62 9.58 12.40
CA ASP A 89 -7.44 10.41 13.60
C ASP A 89 -6.52 9.75 14.66
N GLN A 90 -6.14 8.47 14.49
CA GLN A 90 -5.21 7.72 15.36
C GLN A 90 -3.76 7.75 14.90
N TYR A 91 -3.46 8.33 13.74
CA TYR A 91 -2.14 8.32 13.14
C TYR A 91 -1.60 9.74 13.02
N HIS A 92 -0.28 9.88 13.21
CA HIS A 92 0.41 11.15 12.93
C HIS A 92 0.69 11.21 11.42
N ILE A 93 0.10 12.20 10.74
CA ILE A 93 0.17 12.34 9.29
C ILE A 93 0.49 13.78 8.93
N GLU A 94 1.62 13.98 8.24
CA GLU A 94 2.02 15.27 7.71
C GLU A 94 1.67 15.40 6.23
N THR A 95 1.48 16.62 5.74
CA THR A 95 1.06 16.90 4.35
C THR A 95 2.05 16.36 3.31
N GLU A 96 3.35 16.35 3.63
CA GLU A 96 4.41 15.90 2.73
C GLU A 96 4.62 14.39 2.74
N ASP A 97 3.93 13.66 3.61
CA ASP A 97 4.00 12.20 3.67
C ASP A 97 3.38 11.56 2.41
N LEU A 98 3.87 10.39 2.08
CA LEU A 98 3.39 9.62 0.94
C LEU A 98 2.38 8.57 1.39
N PHE A 99 1.24 8.48 0.71
CA PHE A 99 0.28 7.39 0.90
C PHE A 99 0.36 6.35 -0.21
N ILE A 100 0.32 5.07 0.19
CA ILE A 100 0.11 3.92 -0.69
C ILE A 100 -1.15 3.21 -0.22
N ILE A 101 -2.21 3.28 -1.01
CA ILE A 101 -3.50 2.64 -0.71
C ILE A 101 -3.66 1.40 -1.57
N ILE A 102 -3.86 0.28 -0.91
CA ILE A 102 -3.92 -1.03 -1.54
C ILE A 102 -5.36 -1.56 -1.47
N SER A 103 -5.97 -1.76 -2.63
CA SER A 103 -7.29 -2.38 -2.74
C SER A 103 -7.50 -2.97 -4.12
N ASN A 104 -7.55 -4.30 -4.21
CA ASN A 104 -7.67 -4.97 -5.49
C ASN A 104 -8.94 -4.56 -6.26
N SER A 105 -10.06 -4.38 -5.56
CA SER A 105 -11.31 -3.94 -6.19
C SER A 105 -11.48 -2.42 -6.28
N GLY A 106 -10.85 -1.65 -5.38
CA GLY A 106 -10.93 -0.19 -5.33
C GLY A 106 -12.35 0.37 -5.21
N ARG A 107 -13.30 -0.37 -4.61
CA ARG A 107 -14.74 -0.07 -4.65
C ARG A 107 -15.44 0.04 -3.28
N ASN A 108 -14.76 -0.36 -2.18
CA ASN A 108 -15.34 -0.34 -0.84
C ASN A 108 -15.11 1.01 -0.16
N ALA A 109 -15.94 1.34 0.84
CA ALA A 109 -15.93 2.63 1.52
C ALA A 109 -14.55 2.99 2.09
N MET A 110 -13.95 2.10 2.88
CA MET A 110 -12.74 2.44 3.62
C MET A 110 -11.55 2.84 2.73
N PRO A 111 -11.12 2.08 1.70
CA PRO A 111 -9.99 2.51 0.87
C PRO A 111 -10.28 3.77 0.06
N ILE A 112 -11.54 4.00 -0.33
CA ILE A 112 -11.97 5.22 -1.05
C ILE A 112 -11.87 6.43 -0.12
N GLU A 113 -12.50 6.37 1.05
CA GLU A 113 -12.51 7.46 2.03
C GLU A 113 -11.12 7.78 2.57
N MET A 114 -10.26 6.76 2.75
CA MET A 114 -8.87 6.98 3.12
C MET A 114 -8.11 7.76 2.04
N ALA A 115 -8.34 7.44 0.77
CA ALA A 115 -7.76 8.18 -0.34
C ALA A 115 -8.28 9.63 -0.40
N GLU A 116 -9.58 9.83 -0.22
CA GLU A 116 -10.18 11.16 -0.17
C GLU A 116 -9.61 12.00 0.97
N LYS A 117 -9.44 11.41 2.17
CA LYS A 117 -8.83 12.11 3.30
C LYS A 117 -7.38 12.48 3.04
N ALA A 118 -6.57 11.56 2.54
CA ALA A 118 -5.18 11.82 2.20
C ALA A 118 -5.07 12.93 1.13
N LYS A 119 -5.94 12.90 0.12
CA LYS A 119 -6.00 13.98 -0.89
C LYS A 119 -6.44 15.31 -0.31
N ALA A 120 -7.44 15.33 0.56
CA ALA A 120 -7.91 16.55 1.24
C ALA A 120 -6.83 17.14 2.17
N ASN A 121 -5.99 16.30 2.79
CA ASN A 121 -4.83 16.71 3.60
C ASN A 121 -3.66 17.24 2.76
N GLY A 122 -3.69 17.10 1.41
CA GLY A 122 -2.62 17.54 0.51
C GLY A 122 -1.57 16.47 0.19
N ASN A 123 -1.72 15.26 0.73
CA ASN A 123 -0.77 14.16 0.48
C ASN A 123 -0.78 13.70 -0.98
N ARG A 124 0.36 13.19 -1.44
CA ARG A 124 0.45 12.39 -2.67
C ARG A 124 -0.04 10.98 -2.38
N VAL A 125 -0.90 10.47 -3.26
CA VAL A 125 -1.52 9.15 -3.08
C VAL A 125 -1.25 8.26 -4.28
N ILE A 126 -0.71 7.08 -4.01
CA ILE A 126 -0.53 5.99 -4.98
C ILE A 126 -1.55 4.90 -4.64
N ALA A 127 -2.29 4.40 -5.62
CA ALA A 127 -3.09 3.20 -5.47
C ALA A 127 -2.41 1.98 -6.10
N ILE A 128 -2.44 0.85 -5.40
CA ILE A 128 -2.16 -0.47 -5.97
C ILE A 128 -3.50 -1.20 -6.08
N THR A 129 -3.95 -1.46 -7.31
CA THR A 129 -5.30 -1.99 -7.57
C THR A 129 -5.32 -2.82 -8.85
N SER A 130 -6.33 -3.68 -9.03
CA SER A 130 -6.62 -4.27 -10.33
C SER A 130 -7.58 -3.37 -11.09
N ILE A 131 -7.13 -2.75 -12.16
CA ILE A 131 -7.99 -1.91 -13.01
C ILE A 131 -9.09 -2.75 -13.66
N GLU A 132 -8.81 -3.99 -14.06
CA GLU A 132 -9.82 -4.91 -14.59
C GLU A 132 -10.93 -5.15 -13.58
N GLN A 133 -10.59 -5.57 -12.38
CA GLN A 133 -11.55 -5.81 -11.30
C GLN A 133 -12.32 -4.54 -10.93
N SER A 134 -11.61 -3.43 -10.79
CA SER A 134 -12.19 -2.16 -10.38
C SER A 134 -13.20 -1.63 -11.39
N LYS A 135 -12.94 -1.78 -12.70
CA LYS A 135 -13.87 -1.35 -13.76
C LYS A 135 -15.08 -2.25 -13.91
N LYS A 136 -14.93 -3.54 -13.61
CA LYS A 136 -15.98 -4.54 -13.83
C LYS A 136 -17.23 -4.34 -12.97
N TYR A 137 -17.06 -3.82 -11.74
CA TYR A 137 -18.16 -3.71 -10.78
C TYR A 137 -18.37 -2.25 -10.35
N PRO A 138 -19.62 -1.83 -10.06
CA PRO A 138 -19.90 -0.48 -9.57
C PRO A 138 -19.25 -0.24 -8.19
N VAL A 139 -19.05 1.01 -7.84
CA VAL A 139 -18.73 1.45 -6.48
C VAL A 139 -19.86 1.02 -5.53
N ARG A 140 -19.54 0.73 -4.27
CA ARG A 140 -20.55 0.28 -3.29
C ARG A 140 -21.37 1.41 -2.69
N ILE A 141 -20.80 2.60 -2.59
CA ILE A 141 -21.51 3.78 -2.08
C ILE A 141 -21.91 4.65 -3.26
N LYS A 142 -23.22 4.82 -3.43
CA LYS A 142 -23.78 5.60 -4.54
C LYS A 142 -23.23 7.03 -4.56
N GLY A 143 -22.76 7.47 -5.72
CA GLY A 143 -22.24 8.82 -5.93
C GLY A 143 -20.75 9.00 -5.64
N GLN A 144 -20.07 8.01 -5.05
CA GLN A 144 -18.62 8.06 -4.89
C GLN A 144 -17.86 7.69 -6.17
N LYS A 145 -16.65 8.21 -6.29
CA LYS A 145 -15.66 7.78 -7.28
C LYS A 145 -14.98 6.49 -6.81
N LYS A 146 -14.41 5.75 -7.74
CA LYS A 146 -13.56 4.60 -7.41
C LYS A 146 -12.17 5.06 -7.01
N LEU A 147 -11.44 4.21 -6.31
CA LEU A 147 -10.10 4.50 -5.84
C LEU A 147 -9.18 5.04 -6.95
N TYR A 148 -9.16 4.39 -8.12
CA TYR A 148 -8.29 4.78 -9.25
C TYR A 148 -8.68 6.14 -9.88
N GLU A 149 -9.86 6.69 -9.57
CA GLU A 149 -10.33 8.00 -10.05
C GLU A 149 -10.00 9.15 -9.09
N ILE A 150 -9.54 8.82 -7.86
CA ILE A 150 -9.27 9.79 -6.78
C ILE A 150 -7.78 10.05 -6.64
N VAL A 151 -6.97 9.00 -6.76
CA VAL A 151 -5.54 9.04 -6.47
C VAL A 151 -4.71 9.71 -7.58
N ASP A 152 -3.49 10.11 -7.25
CA ASP A 152 -2.58 10.77 -8.20
C ASP A 152 -1.90 9.80 -9.15
N LEU A 153 -1.61 8.58 -8.67
CA LEU A 153 -0.98 7.51 -9.46
C LEU A 153 -1.67 6.17 -9.22
N VAL A 154 -1.78 5.40 -10.28
CA VAL A 154 -2.34 4.05 -10.22
C VAL A 154 -1.30 3.03 -10.69
N LEU A 155 -0.96 2.12 -9.81
CA LEU A 155 -0.17 0.94 -10.15
C LEU A 155 -1.14 -0.24 -10.31
N ASP A 156 -1.42 -0.58 -11.57
CA ASP A 156 -2.24 -1.73 -11.89
C ASP A 156 -1.45 -3.01 -11.60
N ASN A 157 -1.91 -3.82 -10.65
CA ASN A 157 -1.29 -5.11 -10.35
C ASN A 157 -1.62 -6.18 -11.41
N CYS A 158 -2.51 -5.84 -12.35
CA CYS A 158 -2.90 -6.66 -13.49
C CYS A 158 -3.48 -8.04 -13.11
N VAL A 159 -3.93 -8.17 -11.88
CA VAL A 159 -4.58 -9.39 -11.42
C VAL A 159 -5.98 -9.48 -12.01
N PRO A 160 -6.37 -10.63 -12.57
CA PRO A 160 -7.69 -10.79 -13.17
C PRO A 160 -8.80 -10.63 -12.14
N SER A 161 -9.99 -10.28 -12.63
CA SER A 161 -11.18 -10.18 -11.78
C SER A 161 -11.48 -11.51 -11.11
N GLY A 162 -11.59 -11.50 -9.76
CA GLY A 162 -11.77 -12.69 -8.94
C GLY A 162 -10.50 -13.22 -8.31
N ASP A 163 -9.36 -12.56 -8.55
CA ASP A 163 -8.04 -12.80 -7.92
C ASP A 163 -7.38 -14.15 -8.27
N GLY A 164 -8.07 -15.06 -8.91
CA GLY A 164 -7.52 -16.37 -9.25
C GLY A 164 -6.78 -16.38 -10.59
N MET A 165 -5.65 -17.06 -10.65
CA MET A 165 -4.81 -17.23 -11.85
C MET A 165 -5.00 -18.58 -12.53
N LEU A 166 -5.58 -19.53 -11.83
CA LEU A 166 -5.73 -20.92 -12.26
C LEU A 166 -7.20 -21.33 -12.22
N LYS A 167 -7.57 -22.25 -13.10
CA LYS A 167 -8.88 -22.89 -13.08
C LYS A 167 -8.70 -24.38 -12.78
N ILE A 168 -9.18 -24.82 -11.61
CA ILE A 168 -9.08 -26.21 -11.14
C ILE A 168 -10.48 -26.71 -10.77
N GLY A 169 -10.93 -27.81 -11.36
CA GLY A 169 -12.25 -28.37 -11.11
C GLY A 169 -13.42 -27.43 -11.44
N GLY A 170 -13.21 -26.46 -12.34
CA GLY A 170 -14.20 -25.43 -12.66
C GLY A 170 -14.09 -24.16 -11.83
N GLU A 171 -13.40 -24.19 -10.70
CA GLU A 171 -13.23 -23.08 -9.77
C GLU A 171 -11.99 -22.22 -10.10
N LEU A 172 -12.13 -20.90 -9.92
CA LEU A 172 -11.02 -19.96 -10.05
C LEU A 172 -10.22 -19.93 -8.74
N THR A 173 -8.92 -20.25 -8.81
CA THR A 173 -8.02 -20.38 -7.65
C THR A 173 -6.63 -19.81 -7.93
N GLY A 174 -5.71 -19.93 -6.94
CA GLY A 174 -4.37 -19.36 -7.05
C GLY A 174 -4.38 -17.85 -6.94
N ALA A 175 -4.79 -17.32 -5.78
CA ALA A 175 -4.86 -15.88 -5.49
C ALA A 175 -3.52 -15.20 -5.72
N ALA A 176 -3.52 -14.10 -6.47
CA ALA A 176 -2.30 -13.44 -6.95
C ALA A 176 -2.11 -12.01 -6.45
N SER A 177 -3.16 -11.36 -5.92
CA SER A 177 -3.10 -9.93 -5.58
C SER A 177 -2.09 -9.62 -4.49
N THR A 178 -2.00 -10.45 -3.46
CA THR A 178 -1.02 -10.26 -2.37
C THR A 178 0.41 -10.46 -2.86
N LEU A 179 0.67 -11.53 -3.62
CA LEU A 179 2.00 -11.80 -4.20
C LEU A 179 2.44 -10.67 -5.16
N GLY A 180 1.55 -10.29 -6.08
CA GLY A 180 1.81 -9.20 -7.02
C GLY A 180 2.00 -7.85 -6.33
N GLY A 181 1.17 -7.56 -5.33
CA GLY A 181 1.29 -6.34 -4.53
C GLY A 181 2.57 -6.28 -3.72
N SER A 182 2.96 -7.37 -3.05
CA SER A 182 4.22 -7.46 -2.31
C SER A 182 5.43 -7.29 -3.22
N PHE A 183 5.40 -7.88 -4.41
CA PHE A 183 6.44 -7.66 -5.42
C PHE A 183 6.54 -6.18 -5.84
N ILE A 184 5.39 -5.53 -6.09
CA ILE A 184 5.35 -4.12 -6.49
C ILE A 184 5.96 -3.22 -5.41
N VAL A 185 5.54 -3.36 -4.15
CA VAL A 185 6.03 -2.48 -3.08
C VAL A 185 7.51 -2.68 -2.79
N ASN A 186 8.01 -3.91 -2.82
CA ASN A 186 9.44 -4.20 -2.68
C ASN A 186 10.26 -3.61 -3.83
N LEU A 187 9.77 -3.71 -5.06
CA LEU A 187 10.40 -3.10 -6.22
C LEU A 187 10.47 -1.58 -6.07
N LEU A 188 9.37 -0.92 -5.68
CA LEU A 188 9.33 0.52 -5.45
C LEU A 188 10.32 0.94 -4.39
N ALA A 189 10.33 0.27 -3.24
CA ALA A 189 11.22 0.56 -2.12
C ALA A 189 12.69 0.41 -2.52
N THR A 190 13.04 -0.70 -3.19
CA THR A 190 14.42 -0.97 -3.61
C THR A 190 14.92 0.06 -4.61
N GLU A 191 14.13 0.39 -5.63
CA GLU A 191 14.52 1.39 -6.64
C GLU A 191 14.56 2.81 -6.04
N ALA A 192 13.67 3.14 -5.12
CA ALA A 192 13.69 4.41 -4.39
C ALA A 192 14.93 4.54 -3.51
N MET A 193 15.31 3.48 -2.79
CA MET A 193 16.54 3.43 -2.01
C MET A 193 17.79 3.66 -2.87
N LYS A 194 17.85 3.06 -4.07
CA LYS A 194 18.97 3.29 -5.02
C LYS A 194 19.10 4.78 -5.37
N ILE A 195 17.98 5.47 -5.61
CA ILE A 195 17.97 6.90 -5.93
C ILE A 195 18.43 7.72 -4.71
N ALA A 196 17.91 7.43 -3.52
CA ALA A 196 18.27 8.13 -2.29
C ALA A 196 19.78 7.94 -1.97
N ASN A 197 20.29 6.71 -2.08
CA ASN A 197 21.70 6.41 -1.88
C ASN A 197 22.61 7.17 -2.85
N LYS A 198 22.25 7.25 -4.14
CA LYS A 198 23.00 8.05 -5.13
C LYS A 198 23.06 9.55 -4.79
N ARG A 199 22.14 10.04 -3.94
CA ARG A 199 22.12 11.41 -3.43
C ARG A 199 22.84 11.57 -2.08
N GLY A 200 23.55 10.53 -1.62
CA GLY A 200 24.32 10.55 -0.38
C GLY A 200 23.49 10.40 0.90
N VAL A 201 22.22 10.01 0.79
CA VAL A 201 21.36 9.80 1.97
C VAL A 201 21.70 8.48 2.63
N LYS A 202 21.97 8.49 3.94
CA LYS A 202 22.04 7.25 4.74
C LYS A 202 20.65 6.64 4.80
N LEU A 203 20.50 5.47 4.22
CA LEU A 203 19.21 4.78 4.13
C LEU A 203 18.73 4.33 5.51
N PRO A 204 17.47 4.63 5.90
CA PRO A 204 16.87 4.14 7.12
C PRO A 204 16.38 2.70 6.90
N VAL A 205 17.27 1.73 7.01
CA VAL A 205 16.98 0.31 6.72
C VAL A 205 17.24 -0.53 7.96
N TYR A 206 16.25 -1.35 8.33
CA TYR A 206 16.37 -2.28 9.45
C TYR A 206 17.33 -3.42 9.14
N PHE A 207 18.14 -3.77 10.11
CA PHE A 207 18.97 -4.97 10.09
C PHE A 207 18.14 -6.20 10.50
N SER A 208 18.67 -7.38 10.19
CA SER A 208 18.09 -8.62 10.71
C SER A 208 18.45 -8.78 12.17
N GLN A 209 17.45 -8.89 13.03
CA GLN A 209 17.64 -9.18 14.46
C GLN A 209 18.24 -10.57 14.73
N ASN A 210 18.37 -11.42 13.69
CA ASN A 210 19.00 -12.73 13.75
C ASN A 210 20.49 -12.70 13.39
N ILE A 211 21.09 -11.51 13.26
CA ILE A 211 22.51 -11.32 12.97
C ILE A 211 23.14 -10.56 14.14
N ASP A 212 24.05 -11.20 14.84
CA ASP A 212 24.73 -10.61 16.00
C ASP A 212 25.57 -9.37 15.63
N GLY A 213 25.63 -8.41 16.53
CA GLY A 213 26.44 -7.19 16.37
C GLY A 213 25.78 -6.05 15.61
N PHE A 214 24.52 -6.19 15.20
CA PHE A 214 23.70 -5.13 14.61
C PHE A 214 22.50 -4.81 15.48
N GLY A 215 22.11 -3.53 15.51
CA GLY A 215 20.95 -3.07 16.24
C GLY A 215 20.26 -1.92 15.50
N ASP A 216 18.96 -1.82 15.70
CA ASP A 216 18.08 -0.83 15.05
C ASP A 216 17.61 0.26 16.03
N GLU A 217 18.15 0.32 17.25
CA GLU A 217 17.69 1.20 18.32
C GLU A 217 17.57 2.66 17.86
N SER A 218 18.59 3.16 17.17
CA SER A 218 18.57 4.53 16.64
C SER A 218 17.47 4.78 15.59
N LEU A 219 16.99 3.74 14.91
CA LEU A 219 15.87 3.83 13.96
C LEU A 219 14.53 3.84 14.72
N TYR A 220 14.39 3.02 15.76
CA TYR A 220 13.23 3.05 16.64
C TYR A 220 13.09 4.42 17.29
N GLU A 221 14.11 4.92 17.96
CA GLU A 221 14.14 6.26 18.58
C GLU A 221 13.78 7.39 17.58
N ARG A 222 14.26 7.27 16.33
CA ARG A 222 14.00 8.27 15.28
C ARG A 222 12.54 8.31 14.85
N TYR A 223 11.87 7.16 14.79
CA TYR A 223 10.56 7.04 14.16
C TYR A 223 9.39 6.77 15.12
N GLU A 224 9.62 6.34 16.38
CA GLU A 224 8.57 5.95 17.34
C GLU A 224 7.48 7.01 17.55
N LYS A 225 7.83 8.32 17.49
CA LYS A 225 6.85 9.41 17.64
C LYS A 225 6.01 9.65 16.40
N ARG A 226 6.42 9.14 15.25
CA ARG A 226 5.75 9.35 13.95
C ARG A 226 5.08 8.09 13.41
N ILE A 227 5.43 6.94 13.93
CA ILE A 227 4.95 5.63 13.50
C ILE A 227 4.24 4.92 14.65
N LYS A 228 2.97 4.61 14.48
CA LYS A 228 2.08 4.19 15.57
C LYS A 228 2.42 2.83 16.18
N HIS A 229 2.95 1.90 15.42
CA HIS A 229 3.13 0.50 15.84
C HIS A 229 4.60 0.08 15.98
N LEU A 230 5.51 1.02 16.22
CA LEU A 230 6.90 0.75 16.59
C LEU A 230 7.03 0.40 18.05
#